data_d8a562c05f8856624e0b35bdbefbe367
#
_entry.id   d8a562c05f8856624e0b35bdbefbe367
#
_cell.length_a   1.000
_cell.length_b   1.000
_cell.length_c   1.000
_cell.angle_alpha   90.00
_cell.angle_beta   90.00
_cell.angle_gamma   90.00
#
_symmetry.space_group_name_H-M   'P 1'
#
loop_
_entity.id
_entity.type
_entity.pdbx_description
1 polymer ?
#
loop_
_entity_poly.entity_id
_entity_poly.type
_entity_poly.pdbx_seq_one_letter_code
_entity_poly.pdbx_strand_id
1 'polypeptide(L)' 'VNHCDFFRLNYSEEIFDLGLEEYLEEGNLIIEWPEIAKKYLPEPDLKIKIEVDNLSEKRNLIIYSQELIKI' A
#
# COMPACT_ATOMS: atom_id res chain seq x y z
N VAL A 1 -0.37 -8.59 11.98
CA VAL A 1 -0.36 -7.77 10.77
C VAL A 1 -0.89 -6.38 11.10
N ASN A 2 -0.12 -5.38 10.75
CA ASN A 2 -0.51 -3.98 10.94
C ASN A 2 -1.09 -3.44 9.63
N HIS A 3 -2.10 -2.57 9.74
CA HIS A 3 -2.80 -2.02 8.59
C HIS A 3 -2.94 -0.50 8.74
N CYS A 4 -2.57 0.23 7.69
CA CYS A 4 -2.70 1.67 7.61
C CYS A 4 -3.46 2.05 6.34
N ASP A 5 -4.31 3.07 6.45
CA ASP A 5 -5.05 3.60 5.31
C ASP A 5 -4.73 5.09 5.18
N PHE A 6 -4.13 5.46 4.06
CA PHE A 6 -3.72 6.85 3.79
C PHE A 6 -4.76 7.65 3.01
N PHE A 7 -5.93 7.09 2.78
CA PHE A 7 -6.96 7.75 1.96
C PHE A 7 -7.33 9.13 2.47
N ARG A 8 -7.31 9.34 3.79
CA ARG A 8 -7.69 10.62 4.42
C ARG A 8 -6.54 11.55 4.75
N LEU A 9 -5.32 11.21 4.37
CA LEU A 9 -4.20 12.12 4.55
C LEU A 9 -4.30 13.29 3.59
N ASN A 10 -4.05 14.49 4.09
CA ASN A 10 -4.05 15.70 3.28
C ASN A 10 -2.67 16.03 2.72
N TYR A 11 -1.62 15.70 3.48
CA TYR A 11 -0.23 15.93 3.08
C TYR A 11 0.60 14.68 3.31
N SER A 12 1.62 14.50 2.47
CA SER A 12 2.54 13.35 2.59
C SER A 12 3.30 13.34 3.92
N GLU A 13 3.59 14.50 4.47
CA GLU A 13 4.35 14.62 5.71
C GLU A 13 3.60 14.12 6.94
N GLU A 14 2.28 13.97 6.86
CA GLU A 14 1.47 13.44 7.97
C GLU A 14 1.87 12.02 8.36
N ILE A 15 2.52 11.28 7.45
CA ILE A 15 2.97 9.91 7.76
C ILE A 15 4.00 9.88 8.89
N PHE A 16 4.77 10.95 9.08
CA PHE A 16 5.77 11.00 10.14
C PHE A 16 5.16 11.01 11.53
N ASP A 17 3.89 11.40 11.64
CA ASP A 17 3.15 11.39 12.90
C ASP A 17 2.54 10.03 13.23
N LEU A 18 2.57 9.09 12.29
CA LEU A 18 1.92 7.80 12.44
C LEU A 18 2.80 6.72 13.08
N GLY A 19 4.10 6.99 13.24
CA GLY A 19 5.02 6.02 13.83
C GLY A 19 5.26 4.79 12.98
N LEU A 20 5.24 4.94 11.65
CA LEU A 20 5.36 3.80 10.73
C LEU A 20 6.68 3.04 10.84
N GLU A 21 7.74 3.70 11.32
CA GLU A 21 9.06 3.06 11.42
C GLU A 21 9.03 1.80 12.29
N GLU A 22 8.29 1.83 13.39
CA GLU A 22 8.13 0.66 14.26
C GLU A 22 7.44 -0.48 13.54
N TYR A 23 6.38 -0.17 12.79
CA TYR A 23 5.65 -1.18 12.04
C TYR A 23 6.47 -1.77 10.90
N LEU A 24 7.28 -0.95 10.24
CA LEU A 24 8.17 -1.41 9.18
C LEU A 24 9.25 -2.35 9.71
N GLU A 25 9.75 -2.09 10.91
CA GLU A 25 10.71 -2.99 11.58
C GLU A 25 10.10 -4.34 11.92
N GLU A 26 8.82 -4.37 12.27
CA GLU A 26 8.10 -5.61 12.54
C GLU A 26 7.87 -6.45 11.27
N GLY A 27 7.96 -5.83 10.10
CA GLY A 27 7.93 -6.54 8.82
C GLY A 27 6.58 -6.93 8.28
N ASN A 28 5.48 -6.54 8.95
CA ASN A 28 4.12 -6.93 8.55
C ASN A 28 3.20 -5.71 8.50
N LEU A 29 3.36 -4.90 7.46
CA LEU A 29 2.56 -3.70 7.30
C LEU A 29 1.84 -3.73 5.95
N ILE A 30 0.53 -3.51 5.99
CA ILE A 30 -0.30 -3.33 4.81
C ILE A 30 -0.70 -1.86 4.75
N ILE A 31 -0.46 -1.23 3.62
CA ILE A 31 -0.80 0.17 3.40
C ILE A 31 -1.81 0.26 2.26
N GLU A 32 -2.97 0.87 2.53
CA GLU A 32 -3.95 1.21 1.52
C GLU A 32 -3.76 2.67 1.10
N TRP A 33 -3.94 2.96 -0.19
CA TRP A 33 -3.81 4.30 -0.77
C TRP A 33 -2.44 4.93 -0.49
N PRO A 34 -1.34 4.26 -0.87
CA PRO A 34 0.01 4.72 -0.51
C PRO A 34 0.49 5.94 -1.31
N GLU A 35 -0.20 6.31 -2.37
CA GLU A 35 0.27 7.28 -3.37
C GLU A 35 0.66 8.61 -2.77
N ILE A 36 -0.09 9.10 -1.79
CA ILE A 36 0.18 10.41 -1.19
C ILE A 36 1.54 10.48 -0.50
N ALA A 37 2.03 9.36 -0.01
CA ALA A 37 3.27 9.29 0.76
C ALA A 37 4.31 8.36 0.11
N LYS A 38 4.13 7.99 -1.14
CA LYS A 38 4.97 7.00 -1.83
C LYS A 38 6.45 7.34 -1.75
N LYS A 39 6.81 8.62 -1.86
CA LYS A 39 8.23 9.04 -1.82
C LYS A 39 8.92 8.78 -0.49
N TYR A 40 8.16 8.61 0.58
CA TYR A 40 8.70 8.35 1.92
C TYR A 40 8.63 6.88 2.32
N LEU A 41 8.03 6.04 1.49
CA LEU A 41 7.87 4.63 1.78
C LEU A 41 8.96 3.80 1.10
N PRO A 42 9.40 2.69 1.73
CA PRO A 42 10.31 1.76 1.06
C PRO A 42 9.59 1.04 -0.08
N GLU A 43 10.36 0.42 -0.98
CA GLU A 43 9.80 -0.43 -2.01
C GLU A 43 9.00 -1.58 -1.37
N PRO A 44 7.76 -1.80 -1.79
CA PRO A 44 6.95 -2.88 -1.22
C PRO A 44 7.43 -4.25 -1.72
N ASP A 45 7.30 -5.25 -0.87
CA ASP A 45 7.52 -6.63 -1.29
C ASP A 45 6.42 -7.11 -2.20
N LEU A 46 5.20 -6.61 -1.96
CA LEU A 46 4.02 -6.94 -2.73
C LEU A 46 3.18 -5.68 -2.94
N LYS A 47 2.85 -5.40 -4.18
CA LYS A 47 1.95 -4.31 -4.54
C LYS A 47 0.74 -4.87 -5.26
N ILE A 48 -0.45 -4.51 -4.81
CA ILE A 48 -1.70 -4.93 -5.45
C ILE A 48 -2.43 -3.68 -5.93
N LYS A 49 -2.71 -3.65 -7.22
CA LYS A 49 -3.51 -2.59 -7.83
C LYS A 49 -4.88 -3.15 -8.17
N ILE A 50 -5.93 -2.46 -7.72
CA ILE A 50 -7.31 -2.84 -7.98
C ILE A 50 -7.89 -1.86 -8.99
N GLU A 51 -8.31 -2.36 -10.14
CA GLU A 51 -8.97 -1.59 -11.16
C GLU A 51 -10.44 -1.98 -11.24
N VAL A 52 -11.32 -0.98 -11.29
CA VAL A 52 -12.76 -1.21 -11.40
C VAL A 52 -13.21 -0.80 -12.79
N ASP A 53 -13.88 -1.72 -13.49
CA ASP A 53 -14.56 -1.41 -14.74
C ASP A 53 -16.00 -1.03 -14.42
N ASN A 54 -16.32 0.24 -14.57
CA ASN A 54 -17.65 0.77 -14.23
C ASN A 54 -18.75 0.26 -15.17
N LEU A 55 -18.38 -0.18 -16.39
CA LEU A 55 -19.37 -0.67 -17.36
C LEU A 55 -19.78 -2.12 -17.10
N SER A 56 -18.83 -2.95 -16.70
CA SER A 56 -19.07 -4.39 -16.49
C SER A 56 -19.19 -4.78 -15.02
N GLU A 57 -18.95 -3.84 -14.10
CA GLU A 57 -18.86 -4.06 -12.66
C GLU A 57 -17.78 -5.08 -12.25
N LYS A 58 -16.86 -5.36 -13.15
CA LYS A 58 -15.73 -6.26 -12.88
C LYS A 58 -14.59 -5.52 -12.21
N ARG A 59 -13.86 -6.25 -11.37
CA ARG A 59 -12.64 -5.76 -10.75
C ARG A 59 -11.48 -6.59 -11.23
N ASN A 60 -10.41 -5.92 -11.64
CA ASN A 60 -9.17 -6.56 -12.04
C ASN A 60 -8.12 -6.32 -10.98
N LEU A 61 -7.39 -7.35 -10.62
CA LEU A 61 -6.25 -7.25 -9.70
C LEU A 61 -4.97 -7.40 -10.50
N ILE A 62 -4.06 -6.46 -10.29
CA ILE A 62 -2.72 -6.53 -10.85
C ILE A 62 -1.76 -6.66 -9.67
N ILE A 63 -0.99 -7.75 -9.66
CA ILE A 63 -0.10 -8.05 -8.56
C ILE A 63 1.34 -7.91 -9.05
N TYR A 64 2.10 -7.06 -8.36
CA TYR A 64 3.53 -6.87 -8.59
C TYR A 64 4.28 -7.42 -7.38
N SER A 65 5.24 -8.30 -7.62
CA SER A 65 6.05 -8.88 -6.56
C SER A 65 7.53 -8.79 -6.92
N GLN A 66 8.38 -8.55 -5.93
CA GLN A 66 9.82 -8.60 -6.12
C GLN A 66 10.33 -10.05 -6.21
N GLU A 67 9.57 -10.98 -5.68
CA GLU A 67 9.88 -12.41 -5.73
C GLU A 67 8.84 -13.17 -6.53
N LEU A 68 9.23 -14.32 -7.07
CA LEU A 68 8.31 -15.20 -7.78
C LEU A 68 7.28 -15.77 -6.80
N ILE A 69 6.00 -15.50 -7.06
CA ILE A 69 4.91 -16.03 -6.25
C ILE A 69 4.44 -17.32 -6.89
N LYS A 70 4.49 -18.40 -6.12
CA LYS A 70 3.85 -19.66 -6.51
C LYS A 70 2.45 -19.70 -5.91
N ILE A 71 1.49 -19.73 -6.79
CA ILE A 71 0.09 -19.79 -6.40
C ILE A 71 -0.40 -21.23 -6.51
#